data_ad6e911f3e7de561581f855b59f5d5b4
#
_entry.id   ad6e911f3e7de561581f855b59f5d5b4
#
_cell.length_a   1.000
_cell.length_b   1.000
_cell.length_c   1.000
_cell.angle_alpha   90.00
_cell.angle_beta   90.00
_cell.angle_gamma   90.00
#
_symmetry.space_group_name_H-M   'P 1'
#
loop_
_entity.id
_entity.type
_entity.pdbx_description
1 polymer ?
#
loop_
_entity_poly.entity_id
_entity_poly.type
_entity_poly.pdbx_seq_one_letter_code
_entity_poly.pdbx_strand_id
1 'polypeptide(L)'
;MVKELSAFGGFGDSIVRGLRQPEYVHVLLNPLPVYGLLIAWIGLLIAFFSKSRRAQIATLVLVLISSLSAWPAYEFGQQGYDRVLSMTDEDGERWLDEHRDRAEDLIWIFYALAVLSAIAIAAPIKWPKSSAPLVIAVISLTAVTLGTGGYIAYAGGKIRHREFRNEPAPPKKTHEDEH
;
A
#
# COMPACT_ATOMS: atom_id res chain seq x y z
N MET A 1 26.01 -0.42 31.81
CA MET A 1 25.25 -1.67 31.65
C MET A 1 23.80 -1.57 32.16
N VAL A 2 23.51 -1.14 33.41
CA VAL A 2 22.12 -1.02 33.93
C VAL A 2 21.31 0.07 33.21
N LYS A 3 21.91 1.22 32.84
CA LYS A 3 21.24 2.31 32.09
C LYS A 3 20.87 1.93 30.66
N GLU A 4 21.66 1.09 30.01
CA GLU A 4 21.34 0.62 28.65
C GLU A 4 20.22 -0.41 28.64
N LEU A 5 20.14 -1.29 29.63
CA LEU A 5 19.03 -2.23 29.80
C LEU A 5 17.69 -1.52 30.10
N SER A 6 17.70 -0.41 30.85
CA SER A 6 16.50 0.39 31.07
C SER A 6 16.03 1.14 29.82
N ALA A 7 16.94 1.55 28.94
CA ALA A 7 16.63 2.18 27.67
C ALA A 7 15.97 1.18 26.70
N PHE A 8 16.41 -0.09 26.67
CA PHE A 8 15.77 -1.14 25.87
C PHE A 8 14.37 -1.50 26.36
N GLY A 9 14.15 -1.52 27.71
CA GLY A 9 12.80 -1.71 28.27
C GLY A 9 11.83 -0.60 27.88
N GLY A 10 12.25 0.68 27.98
CA GLY A 10 11.45 1.83 27.57
C GLY A 10 11.18 1.88 26.04
N PHE A 11 12.11 1.40 25.23
CA PHE A 11 11.92 1.28 23.78
C PHE A 11 10.86 0.22 23.42
N GLY A 12 10.92 -0.97 24.06
CA GLY A 12 9.93 -2.02 23.87
C GLY A 12 8.52 -1.55 24.22
N ASP A 13 8.34 -0.88 25.37
CA ASP A 13 7.06 -0.33 25.79
C ASP A 13 6.53 0.77 24.84
N SER A 14 7.42 1.55 24.25
CA SER A 14 7.07 2.58 23.25
C SER A 14 6.59 1.96 21.96
N ILE A 15 7.23 0.88 21.47
CA ILE A 15 6.79 0.13 20.30
C ILE A 15 5.41 -0.48 20.56
N VAL A 16 5.22 -1.16 21.68
CA VAL A 16 3.94 -1.80 22.03
C VAL A 16 2.81 -0.76 22.11
N ARG A 17 3.07 0.42 22.68
CA ARG A 17 2.10 1.52 22.70
C ARG A 17 1.80 2.03 21.29
N GLY A 18 2.82 2.19 20.43
CA GLY A 18 2.63 2.59 19.03
C GLY A 18 1.77 1.61 18.26
N LEU A 19 2.03 0.29 18.39
CA LEU A 19 1.26 -0.76 17.71
C LEU A 19 -0.21 -0.86 18.14
N ARG A 20 -0.61 -0.19 19.23
CA ARG A 20 -2.01 -0.06 19.65
C ARG A 20 -2.71 1.16 19.03
N GLN A 21 -1.99 2.00 18.31
CA GLN A 21 -2.52 3.20 17.65
C GLN A 21 -2.71 2.92 16.15
N PRO A 22 -3.96 2.88 15.66
CA PRO A 22 -4.25 2.54 14.27
C PRO A 22 -3.49 3.42 13.26
N GLU A 23 -3.42 4.72 13.50
CA GLU A 23 -2.70 5.68 12.67
C GLU A 23 -1.20 5.36 12.57
N TYR A 24 -0.58 4.89 13.65
CA TYR A 24 0.81 4.47 13.65
C TYR A 24 1.01 3.19 12.84
N VAL A 25 0.12 2.21 13.01
CA VAL A 25 0.15 0.95 12.25
C VAL A 25 -0.08 1.20 10.77
N HIS A 26 -1.01 2.11 10.41
CA HIS A 26 -1.22 2.55 9.03
C HIS A 26 0.08 3.09 8.41
N VAL A 27 0.75 4.03 9.07
CA VAL A 27 2.02 4.61 8.58
C VAL A 27 3.11 3.55 8.42
N LEU A 28 3.16 2.56 9.32
CA LEU A 28 4.12 1.46 9.25
C LEU A 28 3.85 0.52 8.07
N LEU A 29 2.58 0.24 7.78
CA LEU A 29 2.17 -0.68 6.72
C LEU A 29 2.09 -0.02 5.34
N ASN A 30 1.77 1.27 5.28
CA ASN A 30 1.54 2.01 4.04
C ASN A 30 2.67 1.91 2.98
N PRO A 31 3.96 1.79 3.34
CA PRO A 31 5.01 1.56 2.35
C PRO A 31 4.93 0.22 1.63
N LEU A 32 4.35 -0.83 2.23
CA LEU A 32 4.36 -2.18 1.68
C LEU A 32 3.63 -2.31 0.34
N PRO A 33 2.38 -1.81 0.16
CA PRO A 33 1.67 -1.93 -1.10
C PRO A 33 2.28 -1.10 -2.24
N VAL A 34 3.18 -0.15 -1.96
CA VAL A 34 3.84 0.65 -2.99
C VAL A 34 5.28 0.20 -3.21
N TYR A 35 6.14 0.31 -2.19
CA TYR A 35 7.55 -0.06 -2.33
C TYR A 35 7.75 -1.58 -2.42
N GLY A 36 6.94 -2.37 -1.72
CA GLY A 36 6.97 -3.82 -1.84
C GLY A 36 6.62 -4.27 -3.26
N LEU A 37 5.56 -3.68 -3.86
CA LEU A 37 5.20 -3.94 -5.26
C LEU A 37 6.27 -3.48 -6.25
N LEU A 38 6.90 -2.33 -6.03
CA LEU A 38 7.96 -1.84 -6.90
C LEU A 38 9.14 -2.82 -6.96
N ILE A 39 9.60 -3.28 -5.79
CA ILE A 39 10.69 -4.25 -5.69
C ILE A 39 10.29 -5.59 -6.32
N ALA A 40 9.07 -6.06 -6.04
CA ALA A 40 8.55 -7.30 -6.61
C ALA A 40 8.38 -7.22 -8.12
N TRP A 41 7.95 -6.07 -8.65
CA TRP A 41 7.82 -5.81 -10.09
C TRP A 41 9.16 -5.87 -10.82
N ILE A 42 10.18 -5.20 -10.29
CA ILE A 42 11.55 -5.25 -10.83
C ILE A 42 12.06 -6.70 -10.81
N GLY A 43 11.87 -7.40 -9.70
CA GLY A 43 12.25 -8.81 -9.57
C GLY A 43 11.51 -9.70 -10.57
N LEU A 44 10.22 -9.45 -10.81
CA LEU A 44 9.41 -10.21 -11.76
C LEU A 44 9.85 -9.97 -13.21
N LEU A 45 10.21 -8.74 -13.57
CA LEU A 45 10.80 -8.41 -14.88
C LEU A 45 12.12 -9.19 -15.09
N ILE A 46 13.03 -9.14 -14.11
CA ILE A 46 14.29 -9.89 -14.17
C ILE A 46 14.03 -11.40 -14.32
N ALA A 47 13.11 -11.95 -13.53
CA ALA A 47 12.74 -13.35 -13.57
C ALA A 47 12.11 -13.77 -14.92
N PHE A 48 11.32 -12.87 -15.53
CA PHE A 48 10.70 -13.09 -16.83
C PHE A 48 11.76 -13.18 -17.94
N PHE A 49 12.65 -12.20 -18.03
CA PHE A 49 13.71 -12.19 -19.05
C PHE A 49 14.75 -13.29 -18.83
N SER A 50 15.04 -13.68 -17.59
CA SER A 50 15.90 -14.82 -17.25
C SER A 50 15.25 -16.19 -17.52
N LYS A 51 13.96 -16.22 -17.91
CA LYS A 51 13.18 -17.44 -18.15
C LYS A 51 13.19 -18.43 -16.97
N SER A 52 13.45 -17.95 -15.77
CA SER A 52 13.54 -18.76 -14.56
C SER A 52 12.17 -18.91 -13.89
N ARG A 53 11.49 -20.04 -14.09
CA ARG A 53 10.19 -20.30 -13.47
C ARG A 53 10.22 -20.22 -11.93
N ARG A 54 11.30 -20.69 -11.30
CA ARG A 54 11.45 -20.60 -9.84
C ARG A 54 11.51 -19.16 -9.35
N ALA A 55 12.27 -18.31 -10.05
CA ALA A 55 12.34 -16.88 -9.73
C ALA A 55 11.00 -16.18 -9.99
N GLN A 56 10.29 -16.52 -11.07
CA GLN A 56 8.94 -15.99 -11.33
C GLN A 56 7.96 -16.34 -10.20
N ILE A 57 7.96 -17.58 -9.73
CA ILE A 57 7.08 -17.97 -8.61
C ILE A 57 7.43 -17.18 -7.34
N ALA A 58 8.71 -17.08 -6.99
CA ALA A 58 9.14 -16.33 -5.80
C ALA A 58 8.71 -14.85 -5.87
N THR A 59 8.91 -14.21 -7.03
CA THR A 59 8.51 -12.81 -7.21
C THR A 59 7.00 -12.62 -7.32
N LEU A 60 6.25 -13.58 -7.90
CA LEU A 60 4.79 -13.56 -7.89
C LEU A 60 4.21 -13.67 -6.47
N VAL A 61 4.86 -14.45 -5.59
CA VAL A 61 4.50 -14.49 -4.16
C VAL A 61 4.74 -13.14 -3.50
N LEU A 62 5.83 -12.44 -3.82
CA LEU A 62 6.09 -11.09 -3.31
C LEU A 62 5.04 -10.09 -3.83
N VAL A 63 4.65 -10.16 -5.12
CA VAL A 63 3.55 -9.35 -5.68
C VAL A 63 2.24 -9.62 -4.92
N LEU A 64 1.91 -10.90 -4.68
CA LEU A 64 0.71 -11.30 -3.95
C LEU A 64 0.70 -10.72 -2.53
N ILE A 65 1.78 -10.89 -1.77
CA ILE A 65 1.89 -10.40 -0.38
C ILE A 65 1.80 -8.87 -0.35
N SER A 66 2.54 -8.18 -1.24
CA SER A 66 2.52 -6.72 -1.31
C SER A 66 1.14 -6.19 -1.70
N SER A 67 0.43 -6.86 -2.62
CA SER A 67 -0.94 -6.48 -2.99
C SER A 67 -1.92 -6.68 -1.84
N LEU A 68 -1.84 -7.81 -1.13
CA LEU A 68 -2.70 -8.09 0.02
C LEU A 68 -2.43 -7.15 1.20
N SER A 69 -1.22 -6.59 1.33
CA SER A 69 -0.91 -5.63 2.39
C SER A 69 -1.69 -4.32 2.26
N ALA A 70 -2.29 -4.03 1.10
CA ALA A 70 -3.18 -2.88 0.92
C ALA A 70 -4.41 -2.96 1.83
N TRP A 71 -4.94 -4.17 2.09
CA TRP A 71 -6.09 -4.34 2.98
C TRP A 71 -5.82 -3.88 4.42
N PRO A 72 -4.84 -4.40 5.17
CA PRO A 72 -4.58 -3.91 6.52
C PRO A 72 -4.13 -2.44 6.52
N ALA A 73 -3.40 -1.96 5.50
CA ALA A 73 -3.07 -0.54 5.40
C ALA A 73 -4.33 0.32 5.33
N TYR A 74 -5.32 -0.07 4.51
CA TYR A 74 -6.61 0.61 4.39
C TYR A 74 -7.40 0.58 5.70
N GLU A 75 -7.58 -0.60 6.31
CA GLU A 75 -8.34 -0.77 7.56
C GLU A 75 -7.79 0.08 8.70
N PHE A 76 -6.47 0.07 8.91
CA PHE A 76 -5.84 0.90 9.93
C PHE A 76 -5.89 2.39 9.58
N GLY A 77 -5.92 2.75 8.30
CA GLY A 77 -6.15 4.12 7.84
C GLY A 77 -7.53 4.63 8.24
N GLN A 78 -8.57 3.83 8.00
CA GLN A 78 -9.94 4.17 8.39
C GLN A 78 -10.09 4.30 9.92
N GLN A 79 -9.52 3.37 10.68
CA GLN A 79 -9.56 3.42 12.15
C GLN A 79 -8.78 4.60 12.73
N GLY A 80 -7.74 5.08 12.05
CA GLY A 80 -6.92 6.21 12.50
C GLY A 80 -7.43 7.58 12.04
N TYR A 81 -8.48 7.63 11.22
CA TYR A 81 -8.96 8.84 10.54
C TYR A 81 -9.26 9.99 11.51
N ASP A 82 -10.12 9.79 12.51
CA ASP A 82 -10.55 10.84 13.45
C ASP A 82 -9.38 11.45 14.23
N ARG A 83 -8.40 10.61 14.58
CA ARG A 83 -7.23 11.08 15.30
C ARG A 83 -6.32 11.92 14.40
N VAL A 84 -6.12 11.51 13.15
CA VAL A 84 -5.35 12.32 12.18
C VAL A 84 -6.05 13.64 11.89
N LEU A 85 -7.38 13.61 11.72
CA LEU A 85 -8.23 14.78 11.53
C LEU A 85 -8.05 15.80 12.64
N SER A 86 -8.06 15.35 13.92
CA SER A 86 -7.88 16.23 15.08
C SER A 86 -6.51 16.91 15.17
N MET A 87 -5.52 16.45 14.40
CA MET A 87 -4.14 16.93 14.39
C MET A 87 -3.76 17.69 13.13
N THR A 88 -4.68 17.89 12.19
CA THR A 88 -4.42 18.52 10.90
C THR A 88 -5.01 19.94 10.81
N ASP A 89 -4.56 20.74 9.85
CA ASP A 89 -5.16 22.02 9.53
C ASP A 89 -6.30 21.86 8.49
N GLU A 90 -7.03 22.92 8.20
CA GLU A 90 -8.18 22.90 7.30
C GLU A 90 -7.86 22.37 5.89
N ASP A 91 -6.70 22.73 5.33
CA ASP A 91 -6.26 22.19 4.04
C ASP A 91 -5.86 20.72 4.16
N GLY A 92 -5.23 20.34 5.27
CA GLY A 92 -4.87 18.95 5.54
C GLY A 92 -6.07 18.05 5.75
N GLU A 93 -7.18 18.55 6.34
CA GLU A 93 -8.48 17.87 6.41
C GLU A 93 -8.96 17.48 4.99
N ARG A 94 -8.99 18.45 4.07
CA ARG A 94 -9.41 18.22 2.69
C ARG A 94 -8.51 17.21 1.94
N TRP A 95 -7.20 17.23 2.21
CA TRP A 95 -6.27 16.23 1.67
C TRP A 95 -6.41 14.86 2.33
N LEU A 96 -6.83 14.79 3.59
CA LEU A 96 -7.13 13.55 4.29
C LEU A 96 -8.37 12.87 3.69
N ASP A 97 -9.43 13.64 3.45
CA ASP A 97 -10.63 13.17 2.77
C ASP A 97 -10.31 12.64 1.37
N GLU A 98 -9.58 13.43 0.58
CA GLU A 98 -9.15 13.04 -0.76
C GLU A 98 -8.30 11.76 -0.76
N HIS A 99 -7.41 11.60 0.23
CA HIS A 99 -6.60 10.40 0.38
C HIS A 99 -7.45 9.17 0.69
N ARG A 100 -8.42 9.33 1.61
CA ARG A 100 -9.37 8.28 1.99
C ARG A 100 -10.20 7.83 0.80
N ASP A 101 -10.79 8.77 0.07
CA ASP A 101 -11.65 8.49 -1.08
C ASP A 101 -10.89 7.78 -2.19
N ARG A 102 -9.69 8.28 -2.53
CA ARG A 102 -8.84 7.58 -3.52
C ARG A 102 -8.52 6.17 -3.11
N ALA A 103 -8.27 5.93 -1.81
CA ALA A 103 -8.00 4.58 -1.31
C ALA A 103 -9.24 3.69 -1.39
N GLU A 104 -10.42 4.20 -1.03
CA GLU A 104 -11.69 3.49 -1.09
C GLU A 104 -12.06 3.11 -2.52
N ASP A 105 -12.01 4.08 -3.43
CA ASP A 105 -12.36 3.88 -4.84
C ASP A 105 -11.42 2.94 -5.59
N LEU A 106 -10.15 2.87 -5.20
CA LEU A 106 -9.10 2.23 -6.00
C LEU A 106 -8.47 1.00 -5.36
N ILE A 107 -8.81 0.65 -4.11
CA ILE A 107 -8.24 -0.51 -3.41
C ILE A 107 -8.49 -1.84 -4.14
N TRP A 108 -9.60 -1.94 -4.87
CA TRP A 108 -9.97 -3.14 -5.60
C TRP A 108 -8.93 -3.53 -6.69
N ILE A 109 -8.15 -2.56 -7.20
CA ILE A 109 -7.07 -2.82 -8.16
C ILE A 109 -5.98 -3.69 -7.51
N PHE A 110 -5.66 -3.43 -6.23
CA PHE A 110 -4.72 -4.26 -5.47
C PHE A 110 -5.28 -5.67 -5.26
N TYR A 111 -6.57 -5.80 -4.98
CA TYR A 111 -7.20 -7.13 -4.82
C TYR A 111 -7.24 -7.90 -6.14
N ALA A 112 -7.54 -7.24 -7.25
CA ALA A 112 -7.48 -7.84 -8.57
C ALA A 112 -6.07 -8.34 -8.90
N LEU A 113 -5.03 -7.56 -8.58
CA LEU A 113 -3.63 -7.96 -8.76
C LEU A 113 -3.27 -9.16 -7.87
N ALA A 114 -3.74 -9.20 -6.62
CA ALA A 114 -3.50 -10.33 -5.72
C ALA A 114 -4.12 -11.62 -6.30
N VAL A 115 -5.39 -11.57 -6.75
CA VAL A 115 -6.06 -12.70 -7.38
C VAL A 115 -5.34 -13.14 -8.64
N LEU A 116 -4.97 -12.22 -9.52
CA LEU A 116 -4.25 -12.53 -10.76
C LEU A 116 -2.88 -13.17 -10.47
N SER A 117 -2.18 -12.70 -9.44
CA SER A 117 -0.88 -13.27 -9.02
C SER A 117 -1.04 -14.70 -8.51
N ALA A 118 -2.07 -14.98 -7.72
CA ALA A 118 -2.39 -16.33 -7.26
C ALA A 118 -2.71 -17.27 -8.45
N ILE A 119 -3.48 -16.77 -9.43
CA ILE A 119 -3.78 -17.51 -10.66
C ILE A 119 -2.48 -17.78 -11.45
N ALA A 120 -1.59 -16.79 -11.58
CA ALA A 120 -0.33 -16.93 -12.30
C ALA A 120 0.65 -17.94 -11.65
N ILE A 121 0.51 -18.17 -10.34
CA ILE A 121 1.25 -19.21 -9.62
C ILE A 121 0.63 -20.57 -9.88
N ALA A 122 -0.70 -20.70 -9.73
CA ALA A 122 -1.40 -21.98 -9.69
C ALA A 122 -1.76 -22.54 -11.07
N ALA A 123 -2.26 -21.72 -11.99
CA ALA A 123 -2.77 -22.20 -13.28
C ALA A 123 -1.73 -22.92 -14.14
N PRO A 124 -0.44 -22.52 -14.19
CA PRO A 124 0.58 -23.22 -14.97
C PRO A 124 0.89 -24.65 -14.48
N ILE A 125 0.47 -25.03 -13.29
CA ILE A 125 0.58 -26.42 -12.78
C ILE A 125 -0.23 -27.35 -13.69
N LYS A 126 -1.45 -26.94 -14.05
CA LYS A 126 -2.36 -27.71 -14.93
C LYS A 126 -2.19 -27.32 -16.40
N TRP A 127 -1.92 -26.06 -16.69
CA TRP A 127 -1.80 -25.49 -18.03
C TRP A 127 -0.46 -24.78 -18.23
N PRO A 128 0.65 -25.52 -18.51
CA PRO A 128 2.01 -24.91 -18.57
C PRO A 128 2.14 -23.75 -19.59
N LYS A 129 1.37 -23.78 -20.67
CA LYS A 129 1.37 -22.73 -21.70
C LYS A 129 0.79 -21.39 -21.20
N SER A 130 0.04 -21.38 -20.08
CA SER A 130 -0.50 -20.16 -19.50
C SER A 130 0.54 -19.33 -18.73
N SER A 131 1.72 -19.88 -18.45
CA SER A 131 2.74 -19.22 -17.63
C SER A 131 3.15 -17.84 -18.17
N ALA A 132 3.59 -17.78 -19.42
CA ALA A 132 4.08 -16.52 -20.00
C ALA A 132 2.98 -15.44 -20.11
N PRO A 133 1.79 -15.70 -20.67
CA PRO A 133 0.73 -14.69 -20.75
C PRO A 133 0.26 -14.22 -19.37
N LEU A 134 0.18 -15.09 -18.37
CA LEU A 134 -0.21 -14.68 -17.01
C LEU A 134 0.85 -13.81 -16.35
N VAL A 135 2.15 -14.15 -16.50
CA VAL A 135 3.23 -13.32 -15.97
C VAL A 135 3.24 -11.94 -16.62
N ILE A 136 3.03 -11.86 -17.95
CA ILE A 136 2.90 -10.57 -18.66
C ILE A 136 1.71 -9.77 -18.12
N ALA A 137 0.57 -10.41 -17.92
CA ALA A 137 -0.62 -9.76 -17.36
C ALA A 137 -0.36 -9.22 -15.95
N VAL A 138 0.33 -9.99 -15.08
CA VAL A 138 0.73 -9.52 -13.74
C VAL A 138 1.70 -8.34 -13.84
N ILE A 139 2.72 -8.40 -14.70
CA ILE A 139 3.67 -7.28 -14.90
C ILE A 139 2.91 -6.01 -15.30
N SER A 140 1.99 -6.11 -16.26
CA SER A 140 1.21 -4.96 -16.75
C SER A 140 0.28 -4.40 -15.66
N LEU A 141 -0.46 -5.27 -14.97
CA LEU A 141 -1.37 -4.84 -13.90
C LEU A 141 -0.58 -4.27 -12.70
N THR A 142 0.59 -4.82 -12.38
CA THR A 142 1.45 -4.26 -11.32
C THR A 142 1.89 -2.83 -11.64
N ALA A 143 2.24 -2.53 -12.90
CA ALA A 143 2.58 -1.17 -13.31
C ALA A 143 1.40 -0.19 -13.12
N VAL A 144 0.17 -0.61 -13.46
CA VAL A 144 -1.04 0.17 -13.21
C VAL A 144 -1.26 0.37 -11.71
N THR A 145 -1.14 -0.72 -10.93
CA THR A 145 -1.32 -0.68 -9.47
C THR A 145 -0.28 0.23 -8.79
N LEU A 146 0.95 0.26 -9.26
CA LEU A 146 1.98 1.19 -8.78
C LEU A 146 1.61 2.65 -9.06
N GLY A 147 1.09 2.95 -10.26
CA GLY A 147 0.57 4.27 -10.59
C GLY A 147 -0.58 4.68 -9.68
N THR A 148 -1.51 3.76 -9.44
CA THR A 148 -2.64 3.92 -8.51
C THR A 148 -2.16 4.18 -7.08
N GLY A 149 -1.23 3.36 -6.58
CA GLY A 149 -0.64 3.54 -5.25
C GLY A 149 0.08 4.88 -5.09
N GLY A 150 0.81 5.32 -6.13
CA GLY A 150 1.43 6.65 -6.19
C GLY A 150 0.40 7.77 -6.14
N TYR A 151 -0.72 7.63 -6.85
CA TYR A 151 -1.81 8.61 -6.86
C TYR A 151 -2.50 8.75 -5.49
N ILE A 152 -2.71 7.63 -4.79
CA ILE A 152 -3.23 7.63 -3.42
C ILE A 152 -2.21 8.28 -2.47
N ALA A 153 -0.95 7.84 -2.52
CA ALA A 153 0.12 8.32 -1.65
C ALA A 153 0.41 9.82 -1.83
N TYR A 154 0.22 10.36 -3.04
CA TYR A 154 0.38 11.78 -3.32
C TYR A 154 -0.55 12.66 -2.49
N ALA A 155 -1.82 12.29 -2.33
CA ALA A 155 -2.74 12.98 -1.43
C ALA A 155 -2.31 12.81 0.04
N GLY A 156 -1.93 11.59 0.44
CA GLY A 156 -1.46 11.28 1.80
C GLY A 156 -0.27 12.13 2.24
N GLY A 157 0.69 12.36 1.35
CA GLY A 157 1.85 13.21 1.62
C GLY A 157 1.49 14.67 1.96
N LYS A 158 0.37 15.18 1.46
CA LYS A 158 -0.08 16.58 1.66
C LYS A 158 -0.84 16.81 2.96
N ILE A 159 -1.29 15.76 3.64
CA ILE A 159 -2.07 15.87 4.87
C ILE A 159 -1.30 16.69 5.92
N ARG A 160 -0.03 16.37 6.16
CA ARG A 160 0.78 17.00 7.19
C ARG A 160 1.96 17.83 6.66
N HIS A 161 2.37 17.59 5.42
CA HIS A 161 3.51 18.24 4.80
C HIS A 161 3.07 19.44 3.95
N ARG A 162 3.02 20.62 4.58
CA ARG A 162 2.63 21.88 3.90
C ARG A 162 3.56 22.23 2.74
N GLU A 163 4.82 21.85 2.83
CA GLU A 163 5.84 22.05 1.79
C GLU A 163 5.56 21.27 0.51
N PHE A 164 4.68 20.25 0.56
CA PHE A 164 4.25 19.48 -0.62
C PHE A 164 2.96 19.99 -1.26
N ARG A 165 2.32 21.00 -0.66
CA ARG A 165 1.07 21.60 -1.15
C ARG A 165 1.35 22.69 -2.19
N ASN A 166 1.79 22.28 -3.39
CA ASN A 166 2.07 23.19 -4.50
C ASN A 166 0.81 23.59 -5.30
N GLU A 167 -0.36 23.08 -4.93
CA GLU A 167 -1.66 23.30 -5.54
C GLU A 167 -2.71 23.53 -4.44
N PRO A 168 -3.84 24.18 -4.75
CA PRO A 168 -4.91 24.38 -3.79
C PRO A 168 -5.47 23.04 -3.31
N ALA A 169 -5.90 22.98 -2.05
CA ALA A 169 -6.56 21.81 -1.50
C ALA A 169 -7.87 21.51 -2.25
N PRO A 170 -8.31 20.24 -2.32
CA PRO A 170 -9.58 19.86 -2.91
C PRO A 170 -10.76 20.66 -2.33
N PRO A 171 -11.88 20.82 -3.04
CA PRO A 171 -13.06 21.47 -2.50
C PRO A 171 -13.55 20.71 -1.25
N LYS A 172 -14.08 21.46 -0.27
CA LYS A 172 -14.68 20.84 0.91
C LYS A 172 -15.93 20.08 0.48
N LYS A 173 -16.05 18.82 0.85
CA LYS A 173 -17.25 18.02 0.60
C LYS A 173 -18.44 18.59 1.41
N THR A 174 -19.57 18.76 0.77
CA THR A 174 -20.84 19.06 1.43
C THR A 174 -21.48 17.73 1.83
N HIS A 175 -22.25 17.70 2.94
CA HIS A 175 -22.96 16.50 3.42
C HIS A 175 -23.93 15.88 2.41
N GLU A 176 -24.14 16.49 1.24
CA GLU A 176 -24.96 15.96 0.14
C GLU A 176 -24.20 14.95 -0.75
N ASP A 177 -22.88 14.87 -0.63
CA ASP A 177 -22.02 14.00 -1.46
C ASP A 177 -21.74 12.60 -0.79
N GLU A 178 -22.34 12.34 0.39
CA GLU A 178 -22.11 11.09 1.16
C GLU A 178 -23.18 9.99 0.92
N HIS A 179 -23.96 10.07 -0.20
CA HIS A 179 -25.02 9.09 -0.51
C HIS A 179 -24.80 8.35 -1.82
#